data_53cb6f648fe149d381a14986289f247c
#
_entry.id   53cb6f648fe149d381a14986289f247c
#
_cell.length_a   1.000
_cell.length_b   1.000
_cell.length_c   1.000
_cell.angle_alpha   90.00
_cell.angle_beta   90.00
_cell.angle_gamma   90.00
#
_symmetry.space_group_name_H-M   'P 1'
#
loop_
_entity.id
_entity.type
_entity.pdbx_description
1 polymer ?
#
loop_
_entity_poly.entity_id
_entity_poly.type
_entity_poly.pdbx_seq_one_letter_code
_entity_poly.pdbx_strand_id
1 'polypeptide(L)'
;MSLRALPLCLATLLAGCAIFTETYGIQDVDNWAAKNEPLAESGKMKWSEFYAQYLERVANTPVISQGPVVERLGIMVTASLFYERGRVDKAGFDSVRGIVQKYQTIDDPAANLLARNALVKALDQSAASKPDR
;
A
#
# COMPACT_ATOMS: atom_id res chain seq x y z
N MET A 1 16.51 3.49 72.68
CA MET A 1 17.21 4.03 71.47
C MET A 1 16.56 3.38 70.26
N SER A 2 15.82 4.17 69.52
CA SER A 2 14.96 3.68 68.41
C SER A 2 15.75 3.60 67.13
N LEU A 3 15.91 2.40 66.59
CA LEU A 3 16.36 2.19 65.20
C LEU A 3 15.17 2.43 64.31
N ARG A 4 15.18 3.51 63.57
CA ARG A 4 14.21 3.75 62.49
C ARG A 4 14.73 3.05 61.21
N ALA A 5 14.08 1.97 60.86
CA ALA A 5 14.27 1.33 59.55
C ALA A 5 13.58 2.17 58.47
N LEU A 6 14.36 2.67 57.53
CA LEU A 6 13.85 3.26 56.27
C LEU A 6 13.45 2.11 55.33
N PRO A 7 12.25 2.15 54.77
CA PRO A 7 11.92 1.28 53.67
C PRO A 7 12.52 1.86 52.39
N LEU A 8 13.43 1.13 51.81
CA LEU A 8 13.98 1.39 50.47
C LEU A 8 12.91 1.04 49.44
N CYS A 9 12.16 2.04 48.99
CA CYS A 9 11.27 1.90 47.85
C CYS A 9 12.10 1.73 46.58
N LEU A 10 12.30 0.50 46.19
CA LEU A 10 12.88 0.14 44.90
C LEU A 10 11.78 0.36 43.84
N ALA A 11 11.68 1.57 43.31
CA ALA A 11 10.87 1.86 42.13
C ALA A 11 11.57 1.27 40.91
N THR A 12 11.19 0.05 40.55
CA THR A 12 11.51 -0.54 39.27
C THR A 12 10.76 0.23 38.18
N LEU A 13 11.43 1.16 37.56
CA LEU A 13 11.03 1.78 36.30
C LEU A 13 11.11 0.70 35.22
N LEU A 14 10.02 -0.02 35.03
CA LEU A 14 9.76 -0.74 33.80
C LEU A 14 9.54 0.29 32.70
N ALA A 15 10.63 0.73 32.09
CA ALA A 15 10.57 1.41 30.82
C ALA A 15 10.11 0.40 29.77
N GLY A 16 8.80 0.21 29.69
CA GLY A 16 8.18 -0.49 28.59
C GLY A 16 8.47 0.31 27.34
N CYS A 17 9.37 -0.19 26.50
CA CYS A 17 9.45 0.25 25.11
C CYS A 17 8.11 -0.11 24.47
N ALA A 18 7.14 0.80 24.56
CA ALA A 18 5.97 0.77 23.73
C ALA A 18 6.49 0.99 22.30
N ILE A 19 6.62 -0.11 21.56
CA ILE A 19 6.76 -0.05 20.11
C ILE A 19 5.41 0.47 19.64
N PHE A 20 5.31 1.79 19.45
CA PHE A 20 4.19 2.41 18.78
C PHE A 20 4.26 1.99 17.32
N THR A 21 3.63 0.88 16.98
CA THR A 21 3.20 0.63 15.61
C THR A 21 2.13 1.69 15.34
N GLU A 22 2.46 2.67 14.49
CA GLU A 22 1.46 3.65 14.04
C GLU A 22 0.32 2.90 13.37
N THR A 23 -0.83 2.83 14.06
CA THR A 23 -2.06 2.31 13.50
C THR A 23 -2.76 3.45 12.79
N TYR A 24 -2.87 3.33 11.47
CA TYR A 24 -3.60 4.30 10.66
C TYR A 24 -5.11 4.04 10.73
N GLY A 25 -5.92 5.09 10.88
CA GLY A 25 -7.37 5.02 10.66
C GLY A 25 -7.69 4.97 9.16
N ILE A 26 -8.86 4.46 8.79
CA ILE A 26 -9.33 4.43 7.39
C ILE A 26 -9.24 5.82 6.77
N GLN A 27 -9.71 6.83 7.50
CA GLN A 27 -9.73 8.22 7.01
C GLN A 27 -8.31 8.79 6.83
N ASP A 28 -7.35 8.37 7.64
CA ASP A 28 -5.96 8.81 7.50
C ASP A 28 -5.34 8.23 6.22
N VAL A 29 -5.67 6.98 5.89
CA VAL A 29 -5.23 6.31 4.66
C VAL A 29 -5.83 7.00 3.44
N ASP A 30 -7.13 7.27 3.45
CA ASP A 30 -7.83 7.95 2.36
C ASP A 30 -7.34 9.39 2.17
N ASN A 31 -7.14 10.13 3.25
CA ASN A 31 -6.59 11.48 3.22
C ASN A 31 -5.16 11.50 2.68
N TRP A 32 -4.35 10.52 3.08
CA TRP A 32 -3.00 10.40 2.56
C TRP A 32 -3.02 10.10 1.06
N ALA A 33 -3.86 9.17 0.61
CA ALA A 33 -3.99 8.82 -0.81
C ALA A 33 -4.45 10.03 -1.64
N ALA A 34 -5.51 10.72 -1.21
CA ALA A 34 -6.02 11.91 -1.89
C ALA A 34 -4.98 13.04 -2.00
N LYS A 35 -4.11 13.19 -1.01
CA LYS A 35 -3.04 14.19 -1.00
C LYS A 35 -1.88 13.82 -1.94
N ASN A 36 -1.53 12.54 -2.03
CA ASN A 36 -0.32 12.08 -2.71
C ASN A 36 -0.57 11.57 -4.14
N GLU A 37 -1.77 11.13 -4.47
CA GLU A 37 -2.12 10.70 -5.83
C GLU A 37 -1.85 11.77 -6.90
N PRO A 38 -2.19 13.07 -6.70
CA PRO A 38 -1.84 14.13 -7.64
C PRO A 38 -0.33 14.32 -7.83
N LEU A 39 0.48 13.95 -6.85
CA LEU A 39 1.94 13.98 -6.99
C LEU A 39 2.42 12.88 -7.94
N ALA A 40 1.82 11.71 -7.87
CA ALA A 40 2.11 10.61 -8.80
C ALA A 40 1.60 10.92 -10.21
N GLU A 41 0.41 11.51 -10.34
CA GLU A 41 -0.14 11.94 -11.63
C GLU A 41 0.72 13.00 -12.32
N SER A 42 1.28 13.93 -11.56
CA SER A 42 2.17 14.98 -12.08
C SER A 42 3.63 14.54 -12.27
N GLY A 43 3.97 13.29 -11.94
CA GLY A 43 5.33 12.77 -12.02
C GLY A 43 6.28 13.26 -10.93
N LYS A 44 5.76 13.95 -9.90
CA LYS A 44 6.55 14.38 -8.72
C LYS A 44 6.82 13.26 -7.74
N MET A 45 6.05 12.18 -7.83
CA MET A 45 6.23 10.93 -7.12
C MET A 45 6.12 9.79 -8.14
N LYS A 46 6.85 8.71 -7.95
CA LYS A 46 6.69 7.51 -8.79
C LYS A 46 5.40 6.79 -8.40
N TRP A 47 4.71 6.21 -9.37
CA TRP A 47 3.53 5.39 -9.10
C TRP A 47 3.84 4.18 -8.22
N SER A 48 5.00 3.54 -8.43
CA SER A 48 5.46 2.44 -7.58
C SER A 48 5.69 2.86 -6.13
N GLU A 49 6.21 4.05 -5.92
CA GLU A 49 6.38 4.63 -4.59
C GLU A 49 5.04 4.95 -3.93
N PHE A 50 4.11 5.56 -4.67
CA PHE A 50 2.76 5.85 -4.19
C PHE A 50 2.04 4.58 -3.74
N TYR A 51 1.98 3.55 -4.59
CA TYR A 51 1.28 2.32 -4.25
C TYR A 51 1.98 1.48 -3.18
N ALA A 52 3.31 1.50 -3.10
CA ALA A 52 4.04 0.84 -2.02
C ALA A 52 3.72 1.47 -0.65
N GLN A 53 3.72 2.80 -0.56
CA GLN A 53 3.35 3.51 0.66
C GLN A 53 1.85 3.35 0.99
N TYR A 54 0.99 3.29 -0.02
CA TYR A 54 -0.44 3.04 0.19
C TYR A 54 -0.67 1.64 0.73
N LEU A 55 -0.02 0.62 0.13
CA LEU A 55 -0.06 -0.77 0.60
C LEU A 55 0.39 -0.88 2.06
N GLU A 56 1.49 -0.24 2.42
CA GLU A 56 2.01 -0.24 3.79
C GLU A 56 0.99 0.33 4.78
N ARG A 57 0.35 1.45 4.44
CA ARG A 57 -0.67 2.06 5.29
C ARG A 57 -1.89 1.17 5.46
N VAL A 58 -2.39 0.59 4.38
CA VAL A 58 -3.52 -0.34 4.42
C VAL A 58 -3.18 -1.57 5.25
N ALA A 59 -2.01 -2.16 5.05
CA ALA A 59 -1.57 -3.33 5.80
C ALA A 59 -1.47 -3.07 7.31
N ASN A 60 -1.19 -1.83 7.70
CA ASN A 60 -1.11 -1.39 9.09
C ASN A 60 -2.43 -0.82 9.63
N THR A 61 -3.54 -0.95 8.88
CA THR A 61 -4.86 -0.47 9.31
C THR A 61 -5.75 -1.67 9.68
N PRO A 62 -6.05 -1.88 10.98
CA PRO A 62 -6.70 -3.10 11.45
C PRO A 62 -8.08 -3.36 10.86
N VAL A 63 -8.78 -2.32 10.43
CA VAL A 63 -10.18 -2.38 9.97
C VAL A 63 -10.29 -2.69 8.48
N ILE A 64 -9.32 -2.28 7.67
CA ILE A 64 -9.28 -2.56 6.22
C ILE A 64 -8.48 -3.83 5.94
N SER A 65 -7.92 -4.40 6.99
CA SER A 65 -6.86 -5.34 6.84
C SER A 65 -7.24 -6.48 5.93
N GLN A 66 -6.67 -6.52 4.81
CA GLN A 66 -5.88 -7.69 4.65
C GLN A 66 -6.50 -8.58 3.61
N GLY A 67 -5.82 -9.54 3.19
CA GLY A 67 -6.27 -10.45 2.18
C GLY A 67 -6.47 -9.75 0.83
N PRO A 68 -7.70 -9.74 0.26
CA PRO A 68 -7.92 -9.28 -1.10
C PRO A 68 -7.54 -7.82 -1.37
N VAL A 69 -7.70 -6.90 -0.41
CA VAL A 69 -7.35 -5.49 -0.60
C VAL A 69 -5.83 -5.31 -0.68
N VAL A 70 -5.09 -5.92 0.24
CA VAL A 70 -3.62 -5.87 0.26
C VAL A 70 -3.04 -6.52 -0.99
N GLU A 71 -3.58 -7.66 -1.41
CA GLU A 71 -3.16 -8.34 -2.63
C GLU A 71 -3.38 -7.46 -3.87
N ARG A 72 -4.52 -6.78 -3.95
CA ARG A 72 -4.86 -5.88 -5.06
C ARG A 72 -3.92 -4.68 -5.15
N LEU A 73 -3.54 -4.11 -4.02
CA LEU A 73 -2.53 -3.07 -3.97
C LEU A 73 -1.14 -3.60 -4.37
N GLY A 74 -0.81 -4.83 -4.02
CA GLY A 74 0.40 -5.51 -4.49
C GLY A 74 0.43 -5.65 -6.03
N ILE A 75 -0.72 -5.95 -6.64
CA ILE A 75 -0.86 -5.95 -8.11
C ILE A 75 -0.58 -4.55 -8.67
N MET A 76 -1.06 -3.49 -8.02
CA MET A 76 -0.78 -2.12 -8.44
C MET A 76 0.68 -1.73 -8.31
N VAL A 77 1.37 -2.14 -7.25
CA VAL A 77 2.83 -1.95 -7.13
C VAL A 77 3.54 -2.59 -8.32
N THR A 78 3.17 -3.82 -8.66
CA THR A 78 3.76 -4.55 -9.78
C THR A 78 3.45 -3.87 -11.12
N ALA A 79 2.21 -3.46 -11.36
CA ALA A 79 1.80 -2.74 -12.56
C ALA A 79 2.56 -1.42 -12.72
N SER A 80 2.75 -0.70 -11.62
CA SER A 80 3.52 0.55 -11.60
C SER A 80 4.98 0.36 -11.98
N LEU A 81 5.62 -0.68 -11.46
CA LEU A 81 7.00 -1.03 -11.81
C LEU A 81 7.13 -1.41 -13.30
N PHE A 82 6.16 -2.13 -13.85
CA PHE A 82 6.16 -2.46 -15.28
C PHE A 82 5.92 -1.24 -16.15
N TYR A 83 5.04 -0.33 -15.73
CA TYR A 83 4.81 0.93 -16.41
C TYR A 83 6.08 1.80 -16.43
N GLU A 84 6.73 1.98 -15.29
CA GLU A 84 7.96 2.77 -15.15
C GLU A 84 9.13 2.20 -15.97
N ARG A 85 9.14 0.88 -16.18
CA ARG A 85 10.13 0.19 -17.02
C ARG A 85 9.76 0.13 -18.50
N GLY A 86 8.65 0.73 -18.89
CA GLY A 86 8.15 0.71 -20.28
C GLY A 86 7.68 -0.66 -20.75
N ARG A 87 7.36 -1.58 -19.86
CA ARG A 87 6.82 -2.90 -20.18
C ARG A 87 5.30 -2.93 -20.29
N VAL A 88 4.65 -1.96 -19.72
CA VAL A 88 3.22 -1.67 -19.85
C VAL A 88 3.11 -0.23 -20.29
N ASP A 89 2.25 0.07 -21.23
CA ASP A 89 1.98 1.43 -21.66
C ASP A 89 0.99 2.13 -20.71
N LYS A 90 0.79 3.43 -20.94
CA LYS A 90 -0.12 4.22 -20.07
C LYS A 90 -1.55 3.69 -20.09
N ALA A 91 -2.06 3.28 -21.24
CA ALA A 91 -3.42 2.77 -21.38
C ALA A 91 -3.61 1.46 -20.59
N GLY A 92 -2.65 0.55 -20.67
CA GLY A 92 -2.62 -0.68 -19.89
C GLY A 92 -2.53 -0.41 -18.39
N PHE A 93 -1.66 0.50 -17.98
CA PHE A 93 -1.54 0.91 -16.58
C PHE A 93 -2.84 1.52 -16.05
N ASP A 94 -3.43 2.46 -16.79
CA ASP A 94 -4.70 3.11 -16.41
C ASP A 94 -5.86 2.10 -16.33
N SER A 95 -5.86 1.07 -17.18
CA SER A 95 -6.85 -0.01 -17.13
C SER A 95 -6.77 -0.81 -15.83
N VAL A 96 -5.57 -1.21 -15.40
CA VAL A 96 -5.36 -1.92 -14.13
C VAL A 96 -5.74 -1.01 -12.96
N ARG A 97 -5.28 0.25 -12.98
CA ARG A 97 -5.58 1.25 -11.96
C ARG A 97 -7.08 1.47 -11.80
N GLY A 98 -7.82 1.60 -12.90
CA GLY A 98 -9.27 1.79 -12.87
C GLY A 98 -10.01 0.63 -12.20
N ILE A 99 -9.57 -0.62 -12.42
CA ILE A 99 -10.14 -1.78 -11.73
C ILE A 99 -9.82 -1.71 -10.24
N VAL A 100 -8.57 -1.45 -9.88
CA VAL A 100 -8.15 -1.38 -8.48
C VAL A 100 -8.89 -0.26 -7.74
N GLN A 101 -9.04 0.92 -8.32
CA GLN A 101 -9.79 2.02 -7.73
C GLN A 101 -11.28 1.68 -7.54
N LYS A 102 -11.91 1.04 -8.53
CA LYS A 102 -13.32 0.65 -8.45
C LYS A 102 -13.62 -0.28 -7.28
N TYR A 103 -12.68 -1.17 -6.96
CA TYR A 103 -12.84 -2.19 -5.92
C TYR A 103 -11.95 -1.92 -4.69
N GLN A 104 -11.49 -0.70 -4.50
CA GLN A 104 -10.45 -0.35 -3.54
C GLN A 104 -10.74 -0.79 -2.09
N THR A 105 -12.00 -0.70 -1.67
CA THR A 105 -12.45 -1.03 -0.30
C THR A 105 -13.24 -2.33 -0.23
N ILE A 106 -13.41 -3.03 -1.34
CA ILE A 106 -14.25 -4.22 -1.43
C ILE A 106 -13.40 -5.46 -1.15
N ASP A 107 -13.76 -6.18 -0.11
CA ASP A 107 -13.13 -7.46 0.25
C ASP A 107 -13.67 -8.60 -0.64
N ASP A 108 -13.39 -8.52 -1.94
CA ASP A 108 -13.79 -9.50 -2.94
C ASP A 108 -12.56 -10.03 -3.70
N PRO A 109 -12.25 -11.33 -3.54
CA PRO A 109 -11.15 -11.96 -4.28
C PRO A 109 -11.33 -11.94 -5.80
N ALA A 110 -12.57 -11.89 -6.30
CA ALA A 110 -12.85 -11.83 -7.74
C ALA A 110 -12.29 -10.55 -8.36
N ALA A 111 -12.27 -9.44 -7.62
CA ALA A 111 -11.66 -8.20 -8.06
C ALA A 111 -10.15 -8.31 -8.29
N ASN A 112 -9.47 -9.15 -7.52
CA ASN A 112 -8.04 -9.42 -7.70
C ASN A 112 -7.79 -10.18 -9.00
N LEU A 113 -8.65 -11.13 -9.34
CA LEU A 113 -8.56 -11.83 -10.61
C LEU A 113 -8.75 -10.88 -11.80
N LEU A 114 -9.71 -9.94 -11.70
CA LEU A 114 -9.90 -8.91 -12.72
C LEU A 114 -8.66 -8.02 -12.89
N ALA A 115 -8.06 -7.58 -11.79
CA ALA A 115 -6.85 -6.75 -11.82
C ALA A 115 -5.64 -7.50 -12.40
N ARG A 116 -5.46 -8.78 -12.04
CA ARG A 116 -4.41 -9.64 -12.61
C ARG A 116 -4.59 -9.84 -14.11
N ASN A 117 -5.81 -10.17 -14.54
CA ASN A 117 -6.11 -10.37 -15.95
C ASN A 117 -5.88 -9.09 -16.77
N ALA A 118 -6.24 -7.93 -16.22
CA ALA A 118 -5.96 -6.65 -16.87
C ALA A 118 -4.45 -6.39 -17.00
N LEU A 119 -3.65 -6.73 -15.98
CA LEU A 119 -2.20 -6.60 -16.04
C LEU A 119 -1.58 -7.54 -17.08
N VAL A 120 -1.99 -8.80 -17.11
CA VAL A 120 -1.52 -9.76 -18.13
C VAL A 120 -1.85 -9.25 -19.53
N LYS A 121 -3.10 -8.83 -19.76
CA LYS A 121 -3.50 -8.24 -21.04
C LYS A 121 -2.67 -7.02 -21.43
N ALA A 122 -2.38 -6.14 -20.50
CA ALA A 122 -1.54 -4.97 -20.73
C ALA A 122 -0.10 -5.33 -21.12
N LEU A 123 0.47 -6.36 -20.51
CA LEU A 123 1.79 -6.89 -20.83
C LEU A 123 1.82 -7.49 -22.25
N ASP A 124 0.82 -8.29 -22.60
CA ASP A 124 0.71 -8.93 -23.92
C ASP A 124 0.55 -7.88 -25.02
N GLN A 125 -0.29 -6.87 -24.81
CA GLN A 125 -0.50 -5.77 -25.77
C GLN A 125 0.77 -4.95 -25.98
N SER A 126 1.49 -4.65 -24.91
CA SER A 126 2.75 -3.90 -24.99
C SER A 126 3.86 -4.71 -25.65
N ALA A 127 3.88 -6.03 -25.49
CA ALA A 127 4.81 -6.91 -26.18
C ALA A 127 4.51 -6.97 -27.69
N ALA A 128 3.23 -7.08 -28.07
CA ALA A 128 2.80 -7.15 -29.47
C ALA A 128 3.02 -5.83 -30.23
N SER A 129 3.04 -4.69 -29.56
CA SER A 129 3.23 -3.37 -30.17
C SER A 129 4.70 -3.00 -30.41
N LYS A 130 5.67 -3.79 -29.92
CA LYS A 130 7.10 -3.56 -30.16
C LYS A 130 7.49 -4.27 -31.47
N PRO A 131 7.88 -3.54 -32.51
CA PRO A 131 8.38 -4.17 -33.73
C PRO A 131 9.64 -4.97 -33.40
N ASP A 132 9.75 -6.16 -33.95
CA ASP A 132 10.97 -6.97 -33.90
C ASP A 132 12.16 -6.11 -34.38
N ARG A 133 13.13 -5.93 -33.48
CA ARG A 133 14.42 -5.31 -33.81
C ARG A 133 15.43 -6.36 -34.15
#